data_6d3acb369ffeedd9f7850bf8f81beaa4
#
_entry.id   6d3acb369ffeedd9f7850bf8f81beaa4
#
_cell.length_a   1.000
_cell.length_b   1.000
_cell.length_c   1.000
_cell.angle_alpha   90.00
_cell.angle_beta   90.00
_cell.angle_gamma   90.00
#
_symmetry.space_group_name_H-M   'P 1'
#
loop_
_entity.id
_entity.type
_entity.pdbx_description
1 polymer ?
#
loop_
_entity_poly.entity_id
_entity_poly.type
_entity_poly.pdbx_seq_one_letter_code
_entity_poly.pdbx_strand_id
1 'polypeptide(L)'
;MALATEPADLTKERLMDAAEGLFAEYGIEAVSARQIALAAGQRNQSAIRYHFGSKDDLVAALHAQRITEINERRAELLDAPGVASDMRALIGAIATPLAERVERDAGGSAYVRFLAHLFSDRQRRDLLIEHGESAALLRRIYADLRRLASAIPEPLFSERLRLLVGGIIHALADRERLRAKGGAGPFVLGQAAFVNNLIDAGIGILTAPPSPATLAHLASPKEHARGTNG
;
A
#
# COMPACT_ATOMS: atom_id res chain seq x y z
N MET A 1 37.60 -20.31 17.00
CA MET A 1 36.59 -19.36 17.49
C MET A 1 35.32 -19.61 16.66
N ALA A 2 34.40 -20.39 17.19
CA ALA A 2 33.14 -20.72 16.50
C ALA A 2 32.29 -19.45 16.43
N LEU A 3 31.95 -19.02 15.21
CA LEU A 3 30.96 -17.97 14.98
C LEU A 3 29.63 -18.51 15.52
N ALA A 4 29.10 -17.89 16.55
CA ALA A 4 27.76 -18.17 17.05
C ALA A 4 26.78 -18.00 15.85
N THR A 5 26.06 -19.06 15.51
CA THR A 5 25.00 -19.02 14.50
C THR A 5 23.91 -18.12 15.08
N GLU A 6 23.67 -16.96 14.47
CA GLU A 6 22.55 -16.10 14.86
C GLU A 6 21.25 -16.90 14.83
N PRO A 7 20.30 -16.62 15.75
CA PRO A 7 18.97 -17.21 15.68
C PRO A 7 18.34 -16.97 14.29
N ALA A 8 17.74 -18.01 13.71
CA ALA A 8 17.17 -17.96 12.36
C ALA A 8 16.16 -16.82 12.18
N ASP A 9 15.40 -16.50 13.24
CA ASP A 9 14.41 -15.42 13.25
C ASP A 9 15.05 -14.03 13.14
N LEU A 10 16.20 -13.80 13.80
CA LEU A 10 16.91 -12.53 13.72
C LEU A 10 17.50 -12.31 12.31
N THR A 11 17.99 -13.37 11.68
CA THR A 11 18.48 -13.33 10.30
C THR A 11 17.33 -13.02 9.32
N LYS A 12 16.17 -13.65 9.52
CA LYS A 12 14.97 -13.43 8.72
C LYS A 12 14.51 -11.97 8.78
N GLU A 13 14.48 -11.38 9.98
CA GLU A 13 14.10 -10.00 10.18
C GLU A 13 15.07 -9.01 9.51
N ARG A 14 16.38 -9.21 9.68
CA ARG A 14 17.39 -8.40 8.98
C ARG A 14 17.30 -8.47 7.45
N LEU A 15 16.95 -9.63 6.90
CA LEU A 15 16.73 -9.76 5.47
C LEU A 15 15.50 -8.97 5.02
N MET A 16 14.42 -8.98 5.81
CA MET A 16 13.21 -8.19 5.51
C MET A 16 13.47 -6.70 5.63
N ASP A 17 14.18 -6.23 6.67
CA ASP A 17 14.53 -4.82 6.84
C ASP A 17 15.41 -4.30 5.69
N ALA A 18 16.43 -5.08 5.30
CA ALA A 18 17.28 -4.75 4.17
C ALA A 18 16.50 -4.73 2.85
N ALA A 19 15.58 -5.68 2.65
CA ALA A 19 14.72 -5.73 1.47
C ALA A 19 13.77 -4.53 1.42
N GLU A 20 13.13 -4.17 2.53
CA GLU A 20 12.25 -3.02 2.63
C GLU A 20 12.94 -1.73 2.17
N GLY A 21 14.12 -1.45 2.72
CA GLY A 21 14.88 -0.26 2.35
C GLY A 21 15.29 -0.23 0.88
N LEU A 22 15.79 -1.35 0.35
CA LEU A 22 16.20 -1.47 -1.04
C LEU A 22 15.01 -1.37 -2.00
N PHE A 23 13.90 -2.06 -1.70
CA PHE A 23 12.70 -2.00 -2.53
C PHE A 23 12.07 -0.59 -2.54
N ALA A 24 12.08 0.10 -1.41
CA ALA A 24 11.58 1.46 -1.30
C ALA A 24 12.41 2.48 -2.10
N GLU A 25 13.70 2.24 -2.25
CA GLU A 25 14.60 3.16 -2.97
C GLU A 25 14.68 2.86 -4.47
N TYR A 26 14.79 1.57 -4.83
CA TYR A 26 15.09 1.16 -6.21
C TYR A 26 13.93 0.44 -6.91
N GLY A 27 12.85 0.13 -6.20
CA GLY A 27 11.76 -0.70 -6.69
C GLY A 27 12.07 -2.21 -6.62
N ILE A 28 11.01 -3.02 -6.64
CA ILE A 28 11.13 -4.47 -6.39
C ILE A 28 11.93 -5.15 -7.50
N GLU A 29 11.69 -4.81 -8.77
CA GLU A 29 12.34 -5.48 -9.91
C GLU A 29 13.85 -5.23 -9.97
N ALA A 30 14.28 -4.01 -9.68
CA ALA A 30 15.69 -3.61 -9.79
C ALA A 30 16.62 -4.24 -8.72
N VAL A 31 16.03 -4.80 -7.65
CA VAL A 31 16.78 -5.32 -6.49
C VAL A 31 16.95 -6.84 -6.61
N SER A 32 18.20 -7.30 -6.57
CA SER A 32 18.52 -8.72 -6.57
C SER A 32 18.60 -9.32 -5.17
N ALA A 33 18.37 -10.63 -5.06
CA ALA A 33 18.57 -11.39 -3.82
C ALA A 33 19.99 -11.22 -3.22
N ARG A 34 20.99 -11.08 -4.08
CA ARG A 34 22.39 -10.84 -3.67
C ARG A 34 22.56 -9.49 -2.97
N GLN A 35 21.95 -8.42 -3.50
CA GLN A 35 22.00 -7.08 -2.88
C GLN A 35 21.32 -7.09 -1.51
N ILE A 36 20.19 -7.75 -1.38
CA ILE A 36 19.47 -7.88 -0.11
C ILE A 36 20.33 -8.65 0.92
N ALA A 37 20.88 -9.81 0.54
CA ALA A 37 21.73 -10.59 1.44
C ALA A 37 22.94 -9.78 1.91
N LEU A 38 23.62 -9.07 1.00
CA LEU A 38 24.76 -8.21 1.33
C LEU A 38 24.37 -7.08 2.28
N ALA A 39 23.27 -6.39 2.03
CA ALA A 39 22.78 -5.30 2.88
C ALA A 39 22.36 -5.79 4.27
N ALA A 40 21.85 -7.03 4.37
CA ALA A 40 21.56 -7.71 5.65
C ALA A 40 22.79 -8.25 6.38
N GLY A 41 24.00 -8.00 5.87
CA GLY A 41 25.24 -8.52 6.45
C GLY A 41 25.47 -10.03 6.24
N GLN A 42 24.71 -10.65 5.35
CA GLN A 42 24.82 -12.08 5.04
C GLN A 42 25.86 -12.31 3.93
N ARG A 43 26.86 -13.15 4.23
CA ARG A 43 27.90 -13.55 3.24
C ARG A 43 27.36 -14.52 2.19
N ASN A 44 26.31 -15.27 2.52
CA ASN A 44 25.75 -16.29 1.65
C ASN A 44 24.51 -15.78 0.93
N GLN A 45 24.57 -15.71 -0.41
CA GLN A 45 23.41 -15.34 -1.27
C GLN A 45 22.24 -16.34 -1.15
N SER A 46 22.51 -17.56 -0.65
CA SER A 46 21.46 -18.57 -0.43
C SER A 46 20.54 -18.25 0.76
N ALA A 47 20.84 -17.24 1.58
CA ALA A 47 20.05 -16.90 2.75
C ALA A 47 18.57 -16.64 2.42
N ILE A 48 18.28 -15.90 1.33
CA ILE A 48 16.90 -15.65 0.90
C ILE A 48 16.20 -16.95 0.51
N ARG A 49 16.88 -17.79 -0.28
CA ARG A 49 16.33 -19.09 -0.68
C ARG A 49 16.07 -20.00 0.52
N TYR A 50 16.95 -19.98 1.50
CA TYR A 50 16.82 -20.77 2.72
C TYR A 50 15.67 -20.31 3.60
N HIS A 51 15.53 -18.98 3.83
CA HIS A 51 14.54 -18.43 4.76
C HIS A 51 13.16 -18.19 4.14
N PHE A 52 13.09 -17.93 2.84
CA PHE A 52 11.85 -17.50 2.16
C PHE A 52 11.51 -18.36 0.93
N GLY A 53 12.46 -19.06 0.32
CA GLY A 53 12.26 -19.78 -0.93
C GLY A 53 12.59 -18.94 -2.16
N SER A 54 11.91 -17.83 -2.36
CA SER A 54 12.13 -16.92 -3.49
C SER A 54 12.14 -15.44 -3.07
N LYS A 55 12.44 -14.53 -4.01
CA LYS A 55 12.30 -13.09 -3.79
C LYS A 55 10.83 -12.69 -3.65
N ASP A 56 9.93 -13.32 -4.36
CA ASP A 56 8.51 -13.04 -4.29
C ASP A 56 7.91 -13.50 -2.96
N ASP A 57 8.36 -14.64 -2.42
CA ASP A 57 7.97 -15.08 -1.08
C ASP A 57 8.51 -14.13 0.01
N LEU A 58 9.70 -13.56 -0.17
CA LEU A 58 10.22 -12.51 0.71
C LEU A 58 9.36 -11.25 0.64
N VAL A 59 8.96 -10.81 -0.56
CA VAL A 59 8.06 -9.65 -0.74
C VAL A 59 6.73 -9.89 -0.03
N ALA A 60 6.14 -11.07 -0.19
CA ALA A 60 4.89 -11.45 0.45
C ALA A 60 5.02 -11.50 1.99
N ALA A 61 6.09 -12.10 2.51
CA ALA A 61 6.36 -12.20 3.95
C ALA A 61 6.60 -10.80 4.57
N LEU A 62 7.37 -9.95 3.89
CA LEU A 62 7.60 -8.56 4.30
C LEU A 62 6.28 -7.79 4.38
N HIS A 63 5.47 -7.84 3.32
CA HIS A 63 4.17 -7.18 3.31
C HIS A 63 3.26 -7.70 4.44
N ALA A 64 3.12 -9.01 4.58
CA ALA A 64 2.29 -9.63 5.60
C ALA A 64 2.68 -9.22 7.02
N GLN A 65 3.97 -9.13 7.31
CA GLN A 65 4.46 -8.71 8.63
C GLN A 65 4.17 -7.22 8.89
N ARG A 66 4.49 -6.35 7.93
CA ARG A 66 4.36 -4.89 8.12
C ARG A 66 2.93 -4.40 8.14
N ILE A 67 2.02 -5.07 7.42
CA ILE A 67 0.61 -4.68 7.35
C ILE A 67 -0.18 -5.02 8.63
N THR A 68 0.34 -5.89 9.48
CA THR A 68 -0.36 -6.36 10.69
C THR A 68 -0.75 -5.20 11.62
N GLU A 69 0.21 -4.38 12.06
CA GLU A 69 -0.05 -3.21 12.92
C GLU A 69 -1.01 -2.19 12.27
N ILE A 70 -0.87 -2.01 10.96
CA ILE A 70 -1.74 -1.12 10.19
C ILE A 70 -3.18 -1.64 10.21
N ASN A 71 -3.36 -2.95 10.13
CA ASN A 71 -4.67 -3.59 10.15
C ASN A 71 -5.29 -3.63 11.54
N GLU A 72 -4.52 -3.81 12.60
CA GLU A 72 -4.98 -3.66 13.98
C GLU A 72 -5.55 -2.25 14.17
N ARG A 73 -4.82 -1.23 13.79
CA ARG A 73 -5.29 0.16 13.86
C ARG A 73 -6.52 0.43 12.98
N ARG A 74 -6.56 -0.18 11.80
CA ARG A 74 -7.72 -0.11 10.90
C ARG A 74 -8.96 -0.76 11.51
N ALA A 75 -8.81 -1.92 12.14
CA ALA A 75 -9.89 -2.60 12.83
C ALA A 75 -10.49 -1.73 13.95
N GLU A 76 -9.64 -1.13 14.80
CA GLU A 76 -10.08 -0.19 15.84
C GLU A 76 -10.94 0.96 15.28
N LEU A 77 -10.49 1.55 14.16
CA LEU A 77 -11.24 2.65 13.52
C LEU A 77 -12.58 2.18 12.95
N LEU A 78 -12.67 0.94 12.48
CA LEU A 78 -13.89 0.35 11.92
C LEU A 78 -14.90 -0.09 12.99
N ASP A 79 -14.48 -0.26 14.23
CA ASP A 79 -15.34 -0.64 15.34
C ASP A 79 -16.11 0.56 15.93
N ALA A 80 -15.78 1.79 15.53
CA ALA A 80 -16.48 2.97 15.98
C ALA A 80 -17.94 2.99 15.47
N PRO A 81 -18.93 3.37 16.32
CA PRO A 81 -20.33 3.43 15.93
C PRO A 81 -20.58 4.32 14.70
N GLY A 82 -21.34 3.84 13.74
CA GLY A 82 -21.75 4.62 12.58
C GLY A 82 -20.75 4.67 11.41
N VAL A 83 -19.54 4.13 11.56
CA VAL A 83 -18.47 4.15 10.52
C VAL A 83 -18.95 3.59 9.19
N ALA A 84 -19.71 2.50 9.19
CA ALA A 84 -20.21 1.90 7.94
C ALA A 84 -21.08 2.86 7.10
N SER A 85 -21.63 3.91 7.70
CA SER A 85 -22.49 4.92 7.05
C SER A 85 -21.77 6.26 6.84
N ASP A 86 -20.49 6.35 7.18
CA ASP A 86 -19.70 7.57 7.07
C ASP A 86 -18.52 7.35 6.10
N MET A 87 -18.61 7.93 4.91
CA MET A 87 -17.58 7.84 3.88
C MET A 87 -16.23 8.43 4.35
N ARG A 88 -16.27 9.50 5.16
CA ARG A 88 -15.07 10.10 5.74
C ARG A 88 -14.37 9.13 6.68
N ALA A 89 -15.11 8.47 7.56
CA ALA A 89 -14.56 7.49 8.48
C ALA A 89 -14.00 6.26 7.76
N LEU A 90 -14.68 5.76 6.73
CA LEU A 90 -14.20 4.64 5.90
C LEU A 90 -12.90 4.97 5.15
N ILE A 91 -12.81 6.14 4.51
CA ILE A 91 -11.58 6.59 3.84
C ILE A 91 -10.50 6.86 4.89
N GLY A 92 -10.86 7.41 6.05
CA GLY A 92 -9.98 7.59 7.19
C GLY A 92 -9.36 6.27 7.67
N ALA A 93 -10.14 5.18 7.70
CA ALA A 93 -9.63 3.85 8.05
C ALA A 93 -8.63 3.28 7.02
N ILE A 94 -8.62 3.79 5.78
CA ILE A 94 -7.57 3.48 4.79
C ILE A 94 -6.32 4.34 5.04
N ALA A 95 -6.50 5.66 5.17
CA ALA A 95 -5.41 6.64 5.14
C ALA A 95 -4.69 6.80 6.49
N THR A 96 -5.44 6.85 7.59
CA THR A 96 -4.90 7.21 8.92
C THR A 96 -3.86 6.22 9.43
N PRO A 97 -4.08 4.89 9.38
CA PRO A 97 -3.06 3.94 9.88
C PRO A 97 -1.73 4.01 9.12
N LEU A 98 -1.80 4.22 7.80
CA LEU A 98 -0.61 4.40 6.97
C LEU A 98 0.11 5.73 7.29
N ALA A 99 -0.66 6.80 7.52
CA ALA A 99 -0.11 8.10 7.89
C ALA A 99 0.53 8.09 9.28
N GLU A 100 -0.08 7.41 10.25
CA GLU A 100 0.47 7.20 11.60
C GLU A 100 1.78 6.40 11.52
N ARG A 101 1.87 5.42 10.61
CA ARG A 101 3.11 4.67 10.37
C ARG A 101 4.23 5.59 9.88
N VAL A 102 3.97 6.44 8.88
CA VAL A 102 4.95 7.42 8.38
C VAL A 102 5.44 8.37 9.46
N GLU A 103 4.58 8.76 10.42
CA GLU A 103 4.94 9.62 11.54
C GLU A 103 5.83 8.92 12.59
N ARG A 104 5.49 7.68 12.94
CA ARG A 104 6.18 6.92 13.98
C ARG A 104 7.61 6.57 13.58
N ASP A 105 7.80 6.25 12.32
CA ASP A 105 9.06 5.73 11.81
C ASP A 105 9.97 6.82 11.23
N ALA A 106 9.88 8.05 11.72
CA ALA A 106 10.68 9.18 11.25
C ALA A 106 12.19 8.82 11.19
N GLY A 107 12.62 8.22 10.09
CA GLY A 107 14.01 7.84 9.78
C GLY A 107 14.31 6.34 9.77
N GLY A 108 13.36 5.43 10.06
CA GLY A 108 13.64 3.99 10.17
C GLY A 108 12.88 3.07 9.23
N SER A 109 11.62 3.35 8.92
CA SER A 109 10.83 2.51 8.01
C SER A 109 10.73 3.13 6.62
N ALA A 110 10.70 2.29 5.63
CA ALA A 110 10.48 2.65 4.23
C ALA A 110 9.23 1.95 3.67
N TYR A 111 8.40 1.43 4.56
CA TYR A 111 7.30 0.54 4.20
C TYR A 111 6.28 1.18 3.25
N VAL A 112 5.90 2.44 3.46
CA VAL A 112 4.90 3.08 2.59
C VAL A 112 5.45 3.33 1.18
N ARG A 113 6.76 3.62 1.04
CA ARG A 113 7.44 3.68 -0.26
C ARG A 113 7.51 2.30 -0.94
N PHE A 114 7.84 1.26 -0.17
CA PHE A 114 7.76 -0.12 -0.67
C PHE A 114 6.34 -0.47 -1.12
N LEU A 115 5.32 -0.12 -0.32
CA LEU A 115 3.92 -0.33 -0.64
C LEU A 115 3.50 0.38 -1.94
N ALA A 116 4.04 1.58 -2.23
CA ALA A 116 3.79 2.29 -3.48
C ALA A 116 4.36 1.53 -4.70
N HIS A 117 5.55 0.94 -4.57
CA HIS A 117 6.11 0.07 -5.62
C HIS A 117 5.27 -1.20 -5.80
N LEU A 118 4.86 -1.83 -4.71
CA LEU A 118 4.02 -3.03 -4.74
C LEU A 118 2.65 -2.74 -5.39
N PHE A 119 2.02 -1.62 -5.06
CA PHE A 119 0.75 -1.19 -5.65
C PHE A 119 0.85 -0.93 -7.17
N SER A 120 1.98 -0.43 -7.63
CA SER A 120 2.23 -0.14 -9.04
C SER A 120 2.60 -1.37 -9.86
N ASP A 121 3.03 -2.45 -9.22
CA ASP A 121 3.42 -3.70 -9.85
C ASP A 121 2.18 -4.55 -10.18
N ARG A 122 1.91 -4.75 -11.49
CA ARG A 122 0.73 -5.52 -11.95
C ARG A 122 0.73 -6.98 -11.50
N GLN A 123 1.90 -7.59 -11.39
CA GLN A 123 2.03 -9.00 -11.04
C GLN A 123 1.86 -9.23 -9.53
N ARG A 124 2.29 -8.26 -8.71
CA ARG A 124 2.32 -8.39 -7.25
C ARG A 124 1.22 -7.61 -6.54
N ARG A 125 0.46 -6.78 -7.28
CA ARG A 125 -0.65 -5.99 -6.70
C ARG A 125 -1.68 -6.86 -6.00
N ASP A 126 -1.89 -8.06 -6.49
CA ASP A 126 -2.84 -9.01 -5.92
C ASP A 126 -2.45 -9.45 -4.50
N LEU A 127 -1.15 -9.38 -4.15
CA LEU A 127 -0.67 -9.58 -2.77
C LEU A 127 -1.29 -8.60 -1.77
N LEU A 128 -1.69 -7.39 -2.25
CA LEU A 128 -2.35 -6.38 -1.40
C LEU A 128 -3.80 -6.73 -1.07
N ILE A 129 -4.43 -7.58 -1.84
CA ILE A 129 -5.89 -7.79 -1.83
C ILE A 129 -6.26 -9.23 -1.45
N GLU A 130 -5.40 -10.23 -1.70
CA GLU A 130 -5.82 -11.63 -1.79
C GLU A 130 -5.68 -12.46 -0.50
N HIS A 131 -4.97 -12.02 0.54
CA HIS A 131 -4.63 -12.94 1.64
C HIS A 131 -5.09 -12.49 3.03
N GLY A 132 -5.84 -13.38 3.71
CA GLY A 132 -6.11 -13.36 5.13
C GLY A 132 -7.10 -12.30 5.64
N GLU A 133 -7.06 -12.03 6.93
CA GLU A 133 -7.91 -11.06 7.63
C GLU A 133 -7.72 -9.63 7.12
N SER A 134 -6.50 -9.29 6.70
CA SER A 134 -6.16 -8.00 6.09
C SER A 134 -7.04 -7.67 4.89
N ALA A 135 -7.23 -8.65 4.02
CA ALA A 135 -8.10 -8.53 2.86
C ALA A 135 -9.58 -8.41 3.26
N ALA A 136 -9.99 -9.04 4.35
CA ALA A 136 -11.38 -8.96 4.84
C ALA A 136 -11.74 -7.53 5.29
N LEU A 137 -10.84 -6.84 6.01
CA LEU A 137 -11.06 -5.46 6.43
C LEU A 137 -11.20 -4.50 5.24
N LEU A 138 -10.30 -4.61 4.26
CA LEU A 138 -10.38 -3.77 3.05
C LEU A 138 -11.63 -4.10 2.23
N ARG A 139 -11.99 -5.38 2.06
CA ARG A 139 -13.23 -5.76 1.37
C ARG A 139 -14.47 -5.18 2.04
N ARG A 140 -14.52 -5.18 3.39
CA ARG A 140 -15.60 -4.53 4.17
C ARG A 140 -15.67 -3.03 3.86
N ILE A 141 -14.55 -2.32 3.95
CA ILE A 141 -14.49 -0.89 3.62
C ILE A 141 -14.97 -0.63 2.19
N TYR A 142 -14.49 -1.41 1.22
CA TYR A 142 -14.85 -1.22 -0.19
C TYR A 142 -16.33 -1.49 -0.46
N ALA A 143 -16.91 -2.50 0.19
CA ALA A 143 -18.33 -2.77 0.10
C ALA A 143 -19.19 -1.63 0.68
N ASP A 144 -18.79 -1.08 1.83
CA ASP A 144 -19.49 0.05 2.45
C ASP A 144 -19.35 1.34 1.62
N LEU A 145 -18.14 1.64 1.10
CA LEU A 145 -17.91 2.75 0.17
C LEU A 145 -18.74 2.59 -1.10
N ARG A 146 -18.82 1.37 -1.66
CA ARG A 146 -19.67 1.07 -2.83
C ARG A 146 -21.13 1.38 -2.56
N ARG A 147 -21.64 0.99 -1.41
CA ARG A 147 -23.01 1.24 -1.00
C ARG A 147 -23.30 2.74 -0.86
N LEU A 148 -22.37 3.50 -0.27
CA LEU A 148 -22.50 4.95 -0.10
C LEU A 148 -22.37 5.71 -1.44
N ALA A 149 -21.57 5.21 -2.37
CA ALA A 149 -21.39 5.77 -3.72
C ALA A 149 -22.30 5.10 -4.75
N SER A 150 -23.49 4.65 -4.39
CA SER A 150 -24.41 3.88 -5.24
C SER A 150 -24.83 4.61 -6.52
N ALA A 151 -24.81 5.94 -6.55
CA ALA A 151 -25.10 6.76 -7.74
C ALA A 151 -24.01 6.65 -8.82
N ILE A 152 -22.81 6.15 -8.52
CA ILE A 152 -21.71 6.01 -9.47
C ILE A 152 -21.81 4.62 -10.12
N PRO A 153 -21.83 4.50 -11.48
CA PRO A 153 -21.82 3.22 -12.18
C PRO A 153 -20.63 2.33 -11.75
N GLU A 154 -20.86 0.98 -11.65
CA GLU A 154 -19.88 0.03 -11.12
C GLU A 154 -18.49 0.09 -11.79
N PRO A 155 -18.35 0.09 -13.12
CA PRO A 155 -17.02 0.15 -13.71
C PRO A 155 -16.26 1.43 -13.34
N LEU A 156 -16.98 2.55 -13.19
CA LEU A 156 -16.40 3.84 -12.81
C LEU A 156 -16.06 3.89 -11.32
N PHE A 157 -16.87 3.28 -10.46
CA PHE A 157 -16.59 3.17 -9.03
C PHE A 157 -15.28 2.41 -8.80
N SER A 158 -15.10 1.25 -9.42
CA SER A 158 -13.88 0.44 -9.29
C SER A 158 -12.63 1.21 -9.72
N GLU A 159 -12.67 1.96 -10.84
CA GLU A 159 -11.56 2.81 -11.28
C GLU A 159 -11.28 3.95 -10.29
N ARG A 160 -12.33 4.60 -9.77
CA ARG A 160 -12.18 5.67 -8.77
C ARG A 160 -11.64 5.16 -7.44
N LEU A 161 -12.06 3.98 -7.00
CA LEU A 161 -11.51 3.34 -5.82
C LEU A 161 -10.01 3.07 -5.97
N ARG A 162 -9.60 2.59 -7.16
CA ARG A 162 -8.18 2.40 -7.47
C ARG A 162 -7.39 3.71 -7.47
N LEU A 163 -7.97 4.79 -8.02
CA LEU A 163 -7.37 6.14 -7.98
C LEU A 163 -7.25 6.65 -6.54
N LEU A 164 -8.28 6.47 -5.72
CA LEU A 164 -8.29 6.86 -4.31
C LEU A 164 -7.16 6.15 -3.54
N VAL A 165 -7.14 4.82 -3.59
CA VAL A 165 -6.16 4.02 -2.84
C VAL A 165 -4.74 4.31 -3.31
N GLY A 166 -4.52 4.36 -4.63
CA GLY A 166 -3.24 4.72 -5.21
C GLY A 166 -2.80 6.13 -4.82
N GLY A 167 -3.71 7.10 -4.87
CA GLY A 167 -3.46 8.48 -4.47
C GLY A 167 -3.03 8.60 -3.02
N ILE A 168 -3.70 7.91 -2.09
CA ILE A 168 -3.33 7.87 -0.67
C ILE A 168 -1.93 7.28 -0.50
N ILE A 169 -1.66 6.09 -1.08
CA ILE A 169 -0.38 5.40 -0.95
C ILE A 169 0.76 6.26 -1.49
N HIS A 170 0.63 6.81 -2.70
CA HIS A 170 1.70 7.61 -3.32
C HIS A 170 1.92 8.95 -2.61
N ALA A 171 0.87 9.64 -2.16
CA ALA A 171 1.00 10.88 -1.40
C ALA A 171 1.71 10.67 -0.06
N LEU A 172 1.42 9.56 0.62
CA LEU A 172 2.11 9.18 1.86
C LEU A 172 3.55 8.73 1.61
N ALA A 173 3.83 8.00 0.52
CA ALA A 173 5.17 7.60 0.13
C ALA A 173 6.07 8.83 -0.18
N ASP A 174 5.53 9.85 -0.84
CA ASP A 174 6.25 11.10 -1.07
C ASP A 174 6.52 11.85 0.24
N ARG A 175 5.57 11.85 1.16
CA ARG A 175 5.76 12.45 2.48
C ARG A 175 6.84 11.71 3.30
N GLU A 176 6.84 10.39 3.27
CA GLU A 176 7.88 9.56 3.90
C GLU A 176 9.27 9.87 3.31
N ARG A 177 9.37 10.00 1.98
CA ARG A 177 10.61 10.36 1.28
C ARG A 177 11.12 11.76 1.67
N LEU A 178 10.22 12.74 1.77
CA LEU A 178 10.57 14.10 2.18
C LEU A 178 11.11 14.13 3.61
N ARG A 179 10.48 13.38 4.53
CA ARG A 179 10.93 13.26 5.92
C ARG A 179 12.30 12.60 6.05
N ALA A 180 12.52 11.50 5.32
CA ALA A 180 13.80 10.81 5.31
C ALA A 180 14.97 11.69 4.84
N LYS A 181 14.69 12.73 4.03
CA LYS A 181 15.68 13.73 3.57
C LYS A 181 15.82 14.92 4.51
N GLY A 182 15.19 14.92 5.68
CA GLY A 182 15.31 16.00 6.68
C GLY A 182 14.60 17.30 6.30
N GLY A 183 13.69 17.28 5.31
CA GLY A 183 13.07 18.47 4.77
C GLY A 183 11.56 18.56 5.02
N ALA A 184 11.12 19.63 5.71
CA ALA A 184 9.79 20.19 5.53
C ALA A 184 9.92 21.25 4.42
N GLY A 185 9.45 20.95 3.21
CA GLY A 185 9.38 21.95 2.15
C GLY A 185 8.35 23.04 2.47
N PRO A 186 8.41 24.22 1.85
CA PRO A 186 7.54 25.36 2.16
C PRO A 186 6.06 25.14 1.88
N PHE A 187 5.68 24.02 1.24
CA PHE A 187 4.31 23.66 0.91
C PHE A 187 3.80 22.42 1.67
N VAL A 188 4.50 21.99 2.72
CA VAL A 188 4.11 20.79 3.44
C VAL A 188 3.11 21.13 4.54
N LEU A 189 1.87 20.69 4.36
CA LEU A 189 0.83 20.74 5.40
C LEU A 189 1.30 20.00 6.66
N GLY A 190 0.89 20.46 7.84
CA GLY A 190 1.00 19.67 9.06
C GLY A 190 0.25 18.33 8.91
N GLN A 191 0.65 17.32 9.69
CA GLN A 191 0.14 15.94 9.53
C GLN A 191 -1.38 15.85 9.52
N ALA A 192 -2.05 16.45 10.52
CA ALA A 192 -3.51 16.38 10.61
C ALA A 192 -4.20 17.03 9.39
N ALA A 193 -3.71 18.19 8.94
CA ALA A 193 -4.25 18.86 7.77
C ALA A 193 -4.00 18.05 6.48
N PHE A 194 -2.84 17.41 6.37
CA PHE A 194 -2.50 16.55 5.24
C PHE A 194 -3.42 15.34 5.15
N VAL A 195 -3.62 14.61 6.26
CA VAL A 195 -4.50 13.43 6.30
C VAL A 195 -5.96 13.83 6.02
N ASN A 196 -6.44 14.91 6.63
CA ASN A 196 -7.79 15.39 6.36
C ASN A 196 -7.98 15.79 4.89
N ASN A 197 -6.99 16.43 4.28
CA ASN A 197 -7.02 16.77 2.86
C ASN A 197 -7.04 15.52 1.95
N LEU A 198 -6.31 14.46 2.30
CA LEU A 198 -6.37 13.19 1.57
C LEU A 198 -7.78 12.57 1.65
N ILE A 199 -8.42 12.64 2.82
CA ILE A 199 -9.78 12.13 3.03
C ILE A 199 -10.77 12.98 2.23
N ASP A 200 -10.67 14.31 2.27
CA ASP A 200 -11.55 15.23 1.52
C ASP A 200 -11.43 14.99 0.00
N ALA A 201 -10.20 14.88 -0.51
CA ALA A 201 -9.94 14.55 -1.90
C ALA A 201 -10.53 13.19 -2.28
N GLY A 202 -10.39 12.21 -1.39
CA GLY A 202 -10.96 10.87 -1.57
C GLY A 202 -12.48 10.85 -1.67
N ILE A 203 -13.16 11.63 -0.83
CA ILE A 203 -14.61 11.83 -0.92
C ILE A 203 -14.95 12.43 -2.29
N GLY A 204 -14.24 13.47 -2.72
CA GLY A 204 -14.42 14.09 -4.03
C GLY A 204 -14.25 13.11 -5.18
N ILE A 205 -13.23 12.24 -5.15
CA ILE A 205 -13.02 11.20 -6.16
C ILE A 205 -14.22 10.26 -6.26
N LEU A 206 -14.75 9.79 -5.12
CA LEU A 206 -15.83 8.80 -5.10
C LEU A 206 -17.21 9.40 -5.36
N THR A 207 -17.43 10.69 -5.09
CA THR A 207 -18.76 11.32 -5.17
C THR A 207 -18.95 12.26 -6.36
N ALA A 208 -17.88 12.72 -7.00
CA ALA A 208 -17.98 13.63 -8.15
C ALA A 208 -18.90 13.04 -9.23
N PRO A 209 -19.93 13.77 -9.71
CA PRO A 209 -20.81 13.27 -10.76
C PRO A 209 -20.02 13.01 -12.04
N PRO A 210 -20.24 11.87 -12.73
CA PRO A 210 -19.60 11.62 -14.02
C PRO A 210 -20.14 12.60 -15.06
N SER A 211 -19.25 13.08 -15.93
CA SER A 211 -19.67 13.97 -17.05
C SER A 211 -20.52 13.21 -18.07
N PRO A 212 -21.35 13.91 -18.88
CA PRO A 212 -22.08 13.30 -19.99
C PRO A 212 -21.17 12.54 -20.96
N ALA A 213 -19.96 13.03 -21.22
CA ALA A 213 -18.98 12.37 -22.07
C ALA A 213 -18.54 11.03 -21.48
N THR A 214 -18.25 10.97 -20.17
CA THR A 214 -17.91 9.72 -19.47
C THR A 214 -19.06 8.71 -19.56
N LEU A 215 -20.29 9.15 -19.31
CA LEU A 215 -21.47 8.28 -19.35
C LEU A 215 -21.74 7.73 -20.75
N ALA A 216 -21.57 8.54 -21.80
CA ALA A 216 -21.72 8.11 -23.19
C ALA A 216 -20.76 6.97 -23.55
N HIS A 217 -19.49 7.04 -23.08
CA HIS A 217 -18.50 5.99 -23.33
C HIS A 217 -18.77 4.71 -22.53
N LEU A 218 -19.39 4.79 -21.34
CA LEU A 218 -19.80 3.62 -20.58
C LEU A 218 -20.98 2.88 -21.23
N ALA A 219 -21.87 3.61 -21.95
CA ALA A 219 -23.02 3.03 -22.62
C ALA A 219 -22.70 2.41 -24.00
N SER A 220 -21.54 2.75 -24.60
CA SER A 220 -21.11 2.19 -25.88
C SER A 220 -20.63 0.75 -25.73
N PRO A 221 -21.09 -0.20 -26.59
CA PRO A 221 -20.60 -1.58 -26.53
C PRO A 221 -19.09 -1.61 -26.81
N LYS A 222 -18.37 -2.39 -26.01
CA LYS A 222 -16.92 -2.53 -25.95
C LYS A 222 -16.24 -2.66 -27.31
N GLU A 223 -15.37 -1.72 -27.65
CA GLU A 223 -14.27 -1.90 -28.63
C GLU A 223 -13.07 -2.72 -28.07
N HIS A 224 -13.22 -3.37 -26.93
CA HIS A 224 -12.11 -4.05 -26.21
C HIS A 224 -11.90 -5.52 -26.58
N ALA A 225 -12.41 -6.00 -27.71
CA ALA A 225 -12.23 -7.39 -28.18
C ALA A 225 -11.38 -7.53 -29.46
N ARG A 226 -10.58 -6.54 -29.84
CA ARG A 226 -9.68 -6.67 -31.02
C ARG A 226 -8.27 -6.22 -30.67
N GLY A 227 -7.51 -7.08 -30.02
CA GLY A 227 -6.12 -6.77 -29.69
C GLY A 227 -5.32 -7.94 -29.13
N THR A 228 -5.65 -9.19 -29.49
CA THR A 228 -4.79 -10.35 -29.25
C THR A 228 -5.00 -11.40 -30.34
N ASN A 229 -4.47 -11.12 -31.53
CA ASN A 229 -4.03 -12.11 -32.53
C ASN A 229 -3.18 -11.38 -33.57
N GLY A 230 -1.87 -11.50 -33.41
CA GLY A 230 -0.83 -11.03 -34.30
C GLY A 230 0.51 -11.39 -33.72
#